data_f40e99b3e74a6a6998963f0d26dca279
#
_entry.id   f40e99b3e74a6a6998963f0d26dca279
#
_cell.length_a   1.000
_cell.length_b   1.000
_cell.length_c   1.000
_cell.angle_alpha   90.00
_cell.angle_beta   90.00
_cell.angle_gamma   90.00
#
_symmetry.space_group_name_H-M   'P 1'
#
loop_
_entity.id
_entity.type
_entity.pdbx_description
1 polymer ?
#
loop_
_entity_poly.entity_id
_entity_poly.type
_entity_poly.pdbx_seq_one_letter_code
_entity_poly.pdbx_strand_id
1 'polypeptide(L)'
;LFRSQFSADCYEGGYVMIDIPDAGRFLVVPEGAAEVDDLPEDVVVLRQPLDHIYLVSTSVMDLFVHLDALDSIALSGTKAEGWYVEEARQAMQEGRIAYAGKYSAPDYERILAAGCTLAIENTMVLHDPEVKEQLEKFGVPVLVERSSYESGPLARMEWLKLYGILLNKTEMAEEVFRQKVEQVAPILEQENTGKTAAFFSITTNNLITVRRTSDYVAQMVGMAGGVYIFDDLEGETSAQSTIKLPLETFYA
;
A
#
# COMPACT_ATOMS: atom_id res chain seq x y z
N LEU A 1 1.57 4.90 17.53
CA LEU A 1 1.84 4.77 16.12
C LEU A 1 2.57 3.45 15.87
N PHE A 2 2.10 2.68 14.91
CA PHE A 2 2.70 1.40 14.52
C PHE A 2 3.56 1.56 13.26
N ARG A 3 3.17 2.49 12.36
CA ARG A 3 3.80 2.74 11.07
C ARG A 3 5.21 3.33 11.18
N SER A 4 6.05 3.03 10.22
CA SER A 4 7.42 3.54 10.07
C SER A 4 7.73 4.10 8.67
N GLN A 5 6.90 3.79 7.67
CA GLN A 5 7.16 4.09 6.26
C GLN A 5 6.48 5.36 5.77
N PHE A 6 5.81 6.12 6.62
CA PHE A 6 5.39 7.49 6.31
C PHE A 6 5.22 8.33 7.58
N SER A 7 5.31 9.64 7.45
CA SER A 7 4.86 10.61 8.46
C SER A 7 3.83 11.57 7.86
N ALA A 8 3.06 12.23 8.72
CA ALA A 8 2.10 13.24 8.33
C ALA A 8 2.08 14.37 9.37
N ASP A 9 2.38 15.57 8.92
CA ASP A 9 2.39 16.79 9.72
C ASP A 9 1.22 17.68 9.31
N CYS A 10 0.34 17.97 10.26
CA CYS A 10 -0.85 18.80 10.03
C CYS A 10 -0.56 20.29 10.31
N TYR A 11 -1.04 21.15 9.44
CA TYR A 11 -0.90 22.60 9.55
C TYR A 11 -2.26 23.29 9.64
N GLU A 12 -2.26 24.55 10.05
CA GLU A 12 -3.47 25.37 10.06
C GLU A 12 -4.12 25.43 8.68
N GLY A 13 -5.46 25.47 8.64
CA GLY A 13 -6.20 25.46 7.38
C GLY A 13 -6.40 24.07 6.76
N GLY A 14 -5.97 23.00 7.46
CA GLY A 14 -6.17 21.62 7.02
C GLY A 14 -5.12 21.10 6.03
N TYR A 15 -4.04 21.85 5.80
CA TYR A 15 -2.93 21.36 4.99
C TYR A 15 -2.20 20.23 5.72
N VAL A 16 -1.75 19.22 4.97
CA VAL A 16 -0.99 18.11 5.53
C VAL A 16 0.23 17.82 4.68
N MET A 17 1.41 17.84 5.30
CA MET A 17 2.63 17.37 4.66
C MET A 17 2.80 15.88 4.95
N ILE A 18 2.84 15.07 3.92
CA ILE A 18 3.13 13.63 4.00
C ILE A 18 4.57 13.43 3.52
N ASP A 19 5.36 12.70 4.30
CA ASP A 19 6.70 12.27 3.92
C ASP A 19 6.73 10.74 3.87
N ILE A 20 7.09 10.19 2.70
CA ILE A 20 7.28 8.75 2.50
C ILE A 20 8.74 8.55 2.13
N PRO A 21 9.58 8.00 3.04
CA PRO A 21 11.01 7.79 2.80
C PRO A 21 11.26 7.05 1.47
N ASP A 22 12.19 7.55 0.67
CA ASP A 22 12.56 7.05 -0.66
C ASP A 22 11.41 7.06 -1.71
N ALA A 23 10.26 7.67 -1.40
CA ALA A 23 9.12 7.73 -2.32
C ALA A 23 8.63 9.16 -2.60
N GLY A 24 8.90 10.11 -1.72
CA GLY A 24 8.65 11.53 -1.94
C GLY A 24 7.91 12.24 -0.82
N ARG A 25 7.77 13.55 -0.98
CA ARG A 25 7.07 14.44 -0.06
C ARG A 25 5.87 15.04 -0.77
N PHE A 26 4.73 15.01 -0.10
CA PHE A 26 3.45 15.42 -0.68
C PHE A 26 2.76 16.43 0.23
N LEU A 27 2.43 17.60 -0.30
CA LEU A 27 1.57 18.56 0.38
C LEU A 27 0.14 18.36 -0.07
N VAL A 28 -0.70 17.87 0.84
CA VAL A 28 -2.16 17.78 0.61
C VAL A 28 -2.76 19.14 0.90
N VAL A 29 -3.39 19.71 -0.12
CA VAL A 29 -4.06 21.02 -0.06
C VAL A 29 -5.56 20.76 -0.06
N PRO A 30 -6.30 21.22 0.98
CA PRO A 30 -7.75 21.05 1.05
C PRO A 30 -8.47 21.72 -0.12
N GLU A 31 -9.65 21.23 -0.43
CA GLU A 31 -10.52 21.85 -1.44
C GLU A 31 -10.83 23.31 -1.09
N GLY A 32 -10.64 24.21 -2.04
CA GLY A 32 -10.88 25.66 -1.87
C GLY A 32 -9.84 26.40 -1.04
N ALA A 33 -8.81 25.72 -0.51
CA ALA A 33 -7.74 26.37 0.21
C ALA A 33 -6.79 27.13 -0.73
N ALA A 34 -6.09 28.14 -0.19
CA ALA A 34 -5.15 28.95 -0.94
C ALA A 34 -3.94 28.12 -1.43
N GLU A 35 -3.30 28.59 -2.47
CA GLU A 35 -2.02 28.04 -2.90
C GLU A 35 -0.94 28.37 -1.86
N VAL A 36 0.03 27.47 -1.75
CA VAL A 36 1.20 27.68 -0.90
C VAL A 36 2.36 28.04 -1.81
N ASP A 37 2.89 29.24 -1.63
CA ASP A 37 4.07 29.72 -2.34
C ASP A 37 5.36 29.22 -1.68
N ASP A 38 6.45 29.26 -2.42
CA ASP A 38 7.80 28.94 -1.93
C ASP A 38 7.98 27.53 -1.34
N LEU A 39 7.31 26.52 -1.93
CA LEU A 39 7.53 25.12 -1.56
C LEU A 39 8.91 24.63 -2.05
N PRO A 40 9.57 23.74 -1.30
CA PRO A 40 10.75 23.02 -1.80
C PRO A 40 10.45 22.30 -3.12
N GLU A 41 11.45 22.22 -4.01
CA GLU A 41 11.31 21.60 -5.35
C GLU A 41 10.93 20.12 -5.30
N ASP A 42 11.24 19.44 -4.21
CA ASP A 42 10.95 18.02 -3.98
C ASP A 42 9.54 17.76 -3.43
N VAL A 43 8.75 18.80 -3.19
CA VAL A 43 7.38 18.67 -2.67
C VAL A 43 6.38 18.62 -3.82
N VAL A 44 5.63 17.53 -3.89
CA VAL A 44 4.53 17.35 -4.84
C VAL A 44 3.23 17.83 -4.20
N VAL A 45 2.52 18.74 -4.87
CA VAL A 45 1.24 19.26 -4.38
C VAL A 45 0.11 18.36 -4.83
N LEU A 46 -0.68 17.86 -3.88
CA LEU A 46 -1.89 17.08 -4.10
C LEU A 46 -3.10 17.91 -3.67
N ARG A 47 -3.94 18.31 -4.62
CA ARG A 47 -5.12 19.15 -4.36
C ARG A 47 -6.36 18.30 -4.22
N GLN A 48 -7.08 18.45 -3.12
CA GLN A 48 -8.38 17.82 -2.95
C GLN A 48 -9.48 18.55 -3.75
N PRO A 49 -10.50 17.83 -4.26
CA PRO A 49 -10.69 16.39 -4.11
C PRO A 49 -9.73 15.59 -5.00
N LEU A 50 -9.19 14.49 -4.47
CA LEU A 50 -8.45 13.51 -5.25
C LEU A 50 -9.43 12.44 -5.72
N ASP A 51 -9.85 12.58 -6.94
CA ASP A 51 -10.73 11.67 -7.67
C ASP A 51 -10.05 11.22 -8.98
N HIS A 52 -10.68 10.34 -9.74
CA HIS A 52 -10.10 9.78 -10.96
C HIS A 52 -8.70 9.16 -10.75
N ILE A 53 -8.52 8.48 -9.62
CA ILE A 53 -7.24 7.87 -9.26
C ILE A 53 -6.96 6.68 -10.18
N TYR A 54 -5.70 6.58 -10.66
CA TYR A 54 -5.15 5.38 -11.25
C TYR A 54 -4.49 4.53 -10.18
N LEU A 55 -5.14 3.43 -9.78
CA LEU A 55 -4.68 2.54 -8.73
C LEU A 55 -3.99 1.30 -9.30
N VAL A 56 -2.70 1.18 -9.05
CA VAL A 56 -1.84 0.06 -9.47
C VAL A 56 -1.49 -0.85 -8.29
N SER A 57 -1.29 -0.28 -7.10
CA SER A 57 -1.00 -1.05 -5.89
C SER A 57 -2.23 -1.84 -5.43
N THR A 58 -2.15 -3.17 -5.53
CA THR A 58 -3.27 -4.05 -5.17
C THR A 58 -3.55 -4.09 -3.67
N SER A 59 -2.56 -3.79 -2.82
CA SER A 59 -2.71 -3.73 -1.36
C SER A 59 -3.61 -2.60 -0.87
N VAL A 60 -3.84 -1.60 -1.71
CA VAL A 60 -4.58 -0.37 -1.35
C VAL A 60 -6.08 -0.49 -1.60
N MET A 61 -6.50 -1.33 -2.54
CA MET A 61 -7.90 -1.43 -2.95
C MET A 61 -8.86 -1.67 -1.79
N ASP A 62 -8.52 -2.60 -0.90
CA ASP A 62 -9.35 -2.92 0.29
C ASP A 62 -9.43 -1.74 1.27
N LEU A 63 -8.37 -0.93 1.37
CA LEU A 63 -8.37 0.28 2.19
C LEU A 63 -9.35 1.32 1.65
N PHE A 64 -9.45 1.47 0.33
CA PHE A 64 -10.44 2.34 -0.30
C PHE A 64 -11.88 1.86 -0.09
N VAL A 65 -12.11 0.54 -0.11
CA VAL A 65 -13.42 -0.04 0.23
C VAL A 65 -13.79 0.31 1.68
N HIS A 66 -12.87 0.12 2.62
CA HIS A 66 -13.10 0.43 4.03
C HIS A 66 -13.30 1.93 4.32
N LEU A 67 -12.79 2.79 3.46
CA LEU A 67 -13.01 4.25 3.52
C LEU A 67 -14.27 4.69 2.77
N ASP A 68 -15.05 3.77 2.20
CA ASP A 68 -16.18 4.12 1.32
C ASP A 68 -15.74 5.13 0.24
N ALA A 69 -14.59 4.84 -0.40
CA ALA A 69 -13.93 5.71 -1.35
C ALA A 69 -13.64 5.04 -2.71
N LEU A 70 -14.27 3.91 -2.98
CA LEU A 70 -14.05 3.16 -4.21
C LEU A 70 -14.33 4.00 -5.46
N ASP A 71 -15.31 4.92 -5.39
CA ASP A 71 -15.69 5.81 -6.48
C ASP A 71 -14.63 6.88 -6.80
N SER A 72 -13.63 7.07 -5.94
CA SER A 72 -12.47 7.91 -6.24
C SER A 72 -11.50 7.26 -7.24
N ILE A 73 -11.62 5.95 -7.48
CA ILE A 73 -10.79 5.19 -8.42
C ILE A 73 -11.49 5.14 -9.77
N ALA A 74 -10.87 5.76 -10.79
CA ALA A 74 -11.36 5.64 -12.16
C ALA A 74 -10.68 4.51 -12.93
N LEU A 75 -9.41 4.25 -12.63
CA LEU A 75 -8.58 3.32 -13.38
C LEU A 75 -7.83 2.34 -12.47
N SER A 76 -7.67 1.10 -12.95
CA SER A 76 -6.96 0.05 -12.25
C SER A 76 -5.80 -0.51 -13.07
N GLY A 77 -4.68 -0.76 -12.41
CA GLY A 77 -3.52 -1.49 -12.96
C GLY A 77 -3.73 -3.01 -13.03
N THR A 78 -4.83 -3.51 -12.46
CA THR A 78 -5.19 -4.93 -12.42
C THR A 78 -6.53 -5.14 -13.12
N LYS A 79 -6.64 -6.19 -13.94
CA LYS A 79 -7.90 -6.54 -14.62
C LYS A 79 -8.92 -7.10 -13.62
N ALA A 80 -10.20 -7.08 -14.00
CA ALA A 80 -11.29 -7.57 -13.15
C ALA A 80 -11.07 -9.00 -12.62
N GLU A 81 -10.56 -9.89 -13.48
CA GLU A 81 -10.30 -11.29 -13.12
C GLU A 81 -9.17 -11.46 -12.11
N GLY A 82 -8.30 -10.45 -11.96
CA GLY A 82 -7.19 -10.44 -11.01
C GLY A 82 -7.54 -9.90 -9.63
N TRP A 83 -8.76 -9.37 -9.44
CA TRP A 83 -9.19 -8.85 -8.15
C TRP A 83 -9.88 -9.91 -7.29
N TYR A 84 -9.40 -10.07 -6.07
CA TYR A 84 -10.05 -10.85 -5.00
C TYR A 84 -10.99 -9.98 -4.14
N VAL A 85 -10.84 -8.65 -4.19
CA VAL A 85 -11.76 -7.69 -3.57
C VAL A 85 -13.02 -7.64 -4.45
N GLU A 86 -14.14 -8.11 -3.92
CA GLU A 86 -15.38 -8.30 -4.68
C GLU A 86 -15.93 -6.96 -5.19
N GLU A 87 -15.91 -5.93 -4.35
CA GLU A 87 -16.39 -4.58 -4.68
C GLU A 87 -15.62 -3.99 -5.86
N ALA A 88 -14.28 -4.21 -5.90
CA ALA A 88 -13.45 -3.77 -7.01
C ALA A 88 -13.78 -4.52 -8.30
N ARG A 89 -13.97 -5.84 -8.21
CA ARG A 89 -14.34 -6.67 -9.37
C ARG A 89 -15.69 -6.26 -9.91
N GLN A 90 -16.68 -6.04 -9.04
CA GLN A 90 -18.00 -5.57 -9.43
C GLN A 90 -17.94 -4.18 -10.07
N ALA A 91 -17.21 -3.23 -9.46
CA ALA A 91 -17.04 -1.88 -10.01
C ALA A 91 -16.45 -1.89 -11.43
N MET A 92 -15.49 -2.80 -11.68
CA MET A 92 -14.92 -2.96 -13.02
C MET A 92 -15.90 -3.62 -14.01
N GLN A 93 -16.69 -4.60 -13.59
CA GLN A 93 -17.71 -5.24 -14.42
C GLN A 93 -18.84 -4.26 -14.80
N GLU A 94 -19.17 -3.34 -13.90
CA GLU A 94 -20.14 -2.26 -14.11
C GLU A 94 -19.58 -1.09 -14.93
N GLY A 95 -18.26 -1.09 -15.19
CA GLY A 95 -17.58 -0.05 -15.96
C GLY A 95 -17.30 1.24 -15.17
N ARG A 96 -17.46 1.23 -13.84
CA ARG A 96 -17.08 2.36 -12.96
C ARG A 96 -15.57 2.51 -12.85
N ILE A 97 -14.85 1.40 -12.85
CA ILE A 97 -13.38 1.36 -12.88
C ILE A 97 -12.96 0.65 -14.16
N ALA A 98 -12.04 1.25 -14.92
CA ALA A 98 -11.51 0.65 -16.14
C ALA A 98 -10.07 0.18 -15.98
N TYR A 99 -9.68 -0.88 -16.70
CA TYR A 99 -8.28 -1.29 -16.76
C TYR A 99 -7.45 -0.33 -17.62
N ALA A 100 -6.32 0.16 -17.11
CA ALA A 100 -5.43 1.10 -17.80
C ALA A 100 -3.96 0.66 -17.82
N GLY A 101 -3.72 -0.65 -17.93
CA GLY A 101 -2.36 -1.19 -17.97
C GLY A 101 -1.79 -1.46 -16.57
N LYS A 102 -0.68 -2.18 -16.51
CA LYS A 102 0.06 -2.51 -15.28
C LYS A 102 1.20 -1.52 -15.04
N TYR A 103 1.83 -1.55 -13.86
CA TYR A 103 2.95 -0.68 -13.46
C TYR A 103 4.04 -0.48 -14.52
N SER A 104 4.39 -1.52 -15.33
CA SER A 104 5.45 -1.48 -16.33
C SER A 104 4.95 -1.16 -17.76
N ALA A 105 3.64 -1.02 -17.95
CA ALA A 105 3.05 -0.74 -19.26
C ALA A 105 1.66 -0.08 -19.08
N PRO A 106 1.61 1.15 -18.54
CA PRO A 106 0.35 1.88 -18.39
C PRO A 106 -0.17 2.38 -19.74
N ASP A 107 -1.47 2.49 -19.85
CA ASP A 107 -2.15 3.11 -20.98
C ASP A 107 -2.24 4.62 -20.74
N TYR A 108 -1.20 5.34 -21.13
CA TYR A 108 -1.10 6.78 -20.91
C TYR A 108 -2.25 7.56 -21.55
N GLU A 109 -2.72 7.15 -22.74
CA GLU A 109 -3.82 7.83 -23.42
C GLU A 109 -5.10 7.73 -22.58
N ARG A 110 -5.38 6.56 -22.04
CA ARG A 110 -6.55 6.33 -21.17
C ARG A 110 -6.43 7.08 -19.85
N ILE A 111 -5.23 7.10 -19.24
CA ILE A 111 -4.96 7.80 -17.99
C ILE A 111 -5.20 9.31 -18.16
N LEU A 112 -4.70 9.90 -19.25
CA LEU A 112 -4.91 11.31 -19.56
C LEU A 112 -6.38 11.62 -19.92
N ALA A 113 -7.01 10.75 -20.71
CA ALA A 113 -8.42 10.92 -21.09
C ALA A 113 -9.36 10.83 -19.87
N ALA A 114 -9.01 10.06 -18.87
CA ALA A 114 -9.77 9.97 -17.62
C ALA A 114 -9.55 11.18 -16.70
N GLY A 115 -8.60 12.06 -16.99
CA GLY A 115 -8.27 13.21 -16.14
C GLY A 115 -7.73 12.80 -14.78
N CYS A 116 -6.86 11.78 -14.73
CA CYS A 116 -6.32 11.28 -13.47
C CYS A 116 -5.61 12.37 -12.67
N THR A 117 -5.95 12.47 -11.38
CA THR A 117 -5.38 13.44 -10.44
C THR A 117 -4.25 12.87 -9.60
N LEU A 118 -4.13 11.54 -9.54
CA LEU A 118 -3.11 10.82 -8.78
C LEU A 118 -2.94 9.40 -9.33
N ALA A 119 -1.70 8.95 -9.49
CA ALA A 119 -1.37 7.53 -9.66
C ALA A 119 -0.82 6.96 -8.34
N ILE A 120 -1.41 5.85 -7.87
CA ILE A 120 -0.91 5.11 -6.69
C ILE A 120 -0.24 3.84 -7.18
N GLU A 121 1.07 3.89 -7.24
CA GLU A 121 1.92 2.82 -7.75
C GLU A 121 2.42 1.92 -6.61
N ASN A 122 2.76 0.69 -6.94
CA ASN A 122 3.52 -0.18 -6.05
C ASN A 122 5.04 -0.01 -6.27
N THR A 123 5.84 -0.56 -5.36
CA THR A 123 7.31 -0.44 -5.41
C THR A 123 7.95 -1.08 -6.64
N MET A 124 7.23 -1.89 -7.41
CA MET A 124 7.74 -2.48 -8.66
C MET A 124 8.00 -1.40 -9.73
N VAL A 125 7.31 -0.25 -9.66
CA VAL A 125 7.57 0.88 -10.57
C VAL A 125 9.00 1.41 -10.46
N LEU A 126 9.68 1.19 -9.33
CA LEU A 126 11.08 1.58 -9.14
C LEU A 126 12.06 0.79 -10.04
N HIS A 127 11.63 -0.35 -10.59
CA HIS A 127 12.38 -1.11 -11.59
C HIS A 127 12.16 -0.58 -13.02
N ASP A 128 11.12 0.25 -13.21
CA ASP A 128 10.77 0.89 -14.47
C ASP A 128 10.61 2.41 -14.25
N PRO A 129 11.67 3.14 -13.85
CA PRO A 129 11.58 4.54 -13.44
C PRO A 129 11.04 5.47 -14.53
N GLU A 130 11.23 5.11 -15.79
CA GLU A 130 10.69 5.84 -16.95
C GLU A 130 9.16 5.97 -16.90
N VAL A 131 8.46 4.98 -16.33
CA VAL A 131 7.00 5.02 -16.17
C VAL A 131 6.59 6.14 -15.22
N LYS A 132 7.23 6.21 -14.05
CA LYS A 132 6.98 7.27 -13.07
C LYS A 132 7.26 8.64 -13.68
N GLU A 133 8.44 8.81 -14.29
CA GLU A 133 8.83 10.07 -14.95
C GLU A 133 7.84 10.49 -16.05
N GLN A 134 7.32 9.53 -16.81
CA GLN A 134 6.39 9.82 -17.89
C GLN A 134 5.02 10.26 -17.38
N LEU A 135 4.50 9.62 -16.31
CA LEU A 135 3.25 10.05 -15.64
C LEU A 135 3.40 11.48 -15.10
N GLU A 136 4.51 11.77 -14.40
CA GLU A 136 4.79 13.08 -13.84
C GLU A 136 4.96 14.16 -14.93
N LYS A 137 5.60 13.85 -16.05
CA LYS A 137 5.66 14.75 -17.23
C LYS A 137 4.30 15.07 -17.83
N PHE A 138 3.36 14.14 -17.71
CA PHE A 138 1.98 14.37 -18.11
C PHE A 138 1.15 15.09 -17.05
N GLY A 139 1.75 15.50 -15.93
CA GLY A 139 1.09 16.21 -14.85
C GLY A 139 0.27 15.30 -13.91
N VAL A 140 0.49 13.99 -13.97
CA VAL A 140 -0.12 13.04 -13.04
C VAL A 140 0.86 12.74 -11.91
N PRO A 141 0.63 13.26 -10.70
CA PRO A 141 1.46 12.94 -9.54
C PRO A 141 1.52 11.44 -9.28
N VAL A 142 2.68 10.93 -8.84
CA VAL A 142 2.86 9.52 -8.54
C VAL A 142 3.21 9.33 -7.08
N LEU A 143 2.34 8.65 -6.33
CA LEU A 143 2.60 8.19 -4.98
C LEU A 143 3.00 6.71 -5.04
N VAL A 144 4.23 6.40 -4.59
CA VAL A 144 4.69 5.02 -4.48
C VAL A 144 4.33 4.47 -3.11
N GLU A 145 3.45 3.50 -3.08
CA GLU A 145 2.94 2.84 -1.88
C GLU A 145 4.00 1.92 -1.28
N ARG A 146 4.29 2.06 0.01
CA ARG A 146 5.35 1.33 0.71
C ARG A 146 4.88 0.54 1.94
N SER A 147 3.58 0.32 2.09
CA SER A 147 3.06 -0.46 3.22
C SER A 147 3.66 -1.86 3.32
N SER A 148 4.12 -2.41 2.19
CA SER A 148 4.78 -3.71 2.14
C SER A 148 6.14 -3.75 2.86
N TYR A 149 6.73 -2.59 3.15
CA TYR A 149 7.97 -2.45 3.92
C TYR A 149 7.73 -2.26 5.42
N GLU A 150 6.48 -2.13 5.84
CA GLU A 150 6.16 -2.12 7.26
C GLU A 150 6.41 -3.50 7.88
N SER A 151 7.02 -3.51 9.05
CA SER A 151 7.41 -4.74 9.74
C SER A 151 6.25 -5.47 10.41
N GLY A 152 5.12 -4.78 10.64
CA GLY A 152 3.99 -5.35 11.38
C GLY A 152 2.65 -5.19 10.67
N PRO A 153 1.70 -6.11 10.90
CA PRO A 153 0.37 -6.06 10.29
C PRO A 153 -0.40 -4.79 10.63
N LEU A 154 -0.35 -4.34 11.89
CA LEU A 154 -1.01 -3.10 12.31
C LEU A 154 -0.36 -1.86 11.69
N ALA A 155 0.98 -1.89 11.50
CA ALA A 155 1.70 -0.82 10.82
C ALA A 155 1.24 -0.70 9.35
N ARG A 156 1.10 -1.82 8.64
CA ARG A 156 0.54 -1.84 7.28
C ARG A 156 -0.89 -1.30 7.24
N MET A 157 -1.70 -1.69 8.20
CA MET A 157 -3.07 -1.25 8.28
C MET A 157 -3.19 0.25 8.60
N GLU A 158 -2.23 0.82 9.32
CA GLU A 158 -2.22 2.24 9.65
C GLU A 158 -2.08 3.14 8.41
N TRP A 159 -1.66 2.60 7.25
CA TRP A 159 -1.70 3.28 5.96
C TRP A 159 -3.10 3.72 5.54
N LEU A 160 -4.14 3.12 6.13
CA LEU A 160 -5.52 3.60 5.99
C LEU A 160 -5.64 5.09 6.34
N LYS A 161 -4.87 5.57 7.35
CA LYS A 161 -4.88 6.98 7.76
C LYS A 161 -4.28 7.89 6.69
N LEU A 162 -3.23 7.44 5.97
CA LEU A 162 -2.67 8.19 4.84
C LEU A 162 -3.75 8.40 3.76
N TYR A 163 -4.46 7.34 3.39
CA TYR A 163 -5.54 7.45 2.41
C TYR A 163 -6.73 8.25 2.94
N GLY A 164 -7.02 8.17 4.23
CA GLY A 164 -7.99 9.04 4.89
C GLY A 164 -7.66 10.52 4.73
N ILE A 165 -6.37 10.91 4.88
CA ILE A 165 -5.90 12.28 4.64
C ILE A 165 -6.10 12.66 3.17
N LEU A 166 -5.63 11.82 2.24
CA LEU A 166 -5.72 12.10 0.80
C LEU A 166 -7.16 12.31 0.33
N LEU A 167 -8.09 11.52 0.87
CA LEU A 167 -9.49 11.46 0.43
C LEU A 167 -10.45 12.29 1.28
N ASN A 168 -9.92 13.13 2.19
CA ASN A 168 -10.71 13.92 3.15
C ASN A 168 -11.65 13.06 4.02
N LYS A 169 -11.15 11.88 4.44
CA LYS A 169 -11.87 10.89 5.26
C LYS A 169 -11.10 10.50 6.52
N THR A 170 -10.37 11.45 7.10
CA THR A 170 -9.46 11.22 8.23
C THR A 170 -10.19 10.63 9.44
N GLU A 171 -11.36 11.18 9.81
CA GLU A 171 -12.14 10.67 10.96
C GLU A 171 -12.59 9.22 10.74
N MET A 172 -13.04 8.89 9.53
CA MET A 172 -13.43 7.53 9.17
C MET A 172 -12.23 6.58 9.24
N ALA A 173 -11.07 7.00 8.73
CA ALA A 173 -9.85 6.21 8.75
C ALA A 173 -9.39 5.92 10.20
N GLU A 174 -9.44 6.90 11.06
CA GLU A 174 -9.09 6.74 12.47
C GLU A 174 -10.05 5.79 13.19
N GLU A 175 -11.35 5.93 12.94
CA GLU A 175 -12.37 5.07 13.54
C GLU A 175 -12.22 3.62 13.06
N VAL A 176 -12.09 3.38 11.77
CA VAL A 176 -11.87 2.03 11.20
C VAL A 176 -10.59 1.41 11.77
N PHE A 177 -9.49 2.17 11.79
CA PHE A 177 -8.23 1.68 12.34
C PHE A 177 -8.36 1.33 13.83
N ARG A 178 -8.98 2.20 14.63
CA ARG A 178 -9.23 1.96 16.06
C ARG A 178 -10.03 0.68 16.29
N GLN A 179 -11.13 0.49 15.56
CA GLN A 179 -11.96 -0.72 15.67
C GLN A 179 -11.16 -1.99 15.35
N LYS A 180 -10.28 -1.94 14.35
CA LYS A 180 -9.45 -3.11 14.00
C LYS A 180 -8.39 -3.40 15.06
N VAL A 181 -7.78 -2.38 15.64
CA VAL A 181 -6.85 -2.55 16.78
C VAL A 181 -7.58 -3.19 17.97
N GLU A 182 -8.78 -2.72 18.30
CA GLU A 182 -9.61 -3.29 19.36
C GLU A 182 -9.99 -4.77 19.09
N GLN A 183 -10.26 -5.13 17.83
CA GLN A 183 -10.54 -6.52 17.44
C GLN A 183 -9.32 -7.43 17.58
N VAL A 184 -8.13 -6.91 17.34
CA VAL A 184 -6.87 -7.66 17.43
C VAL A 184 -6.35 -7.74 18.86
N ALA A 185 -6.64 -6.75 19.71
CA ALA A 185 -6.12 -6.68 21.10
C ALA A 185 -6.32 -7.98 21.91
N PRO A 186 -7.51 -8.63 21.92
CA PRO A 186 -7.66 -9.89 22.64
C PRO A 186 -6.82 -11.06 22.09
N ILE A 187 -6.46 -11.00 20.80
CA ILE A 187 -5.61 -12.01 20.17
C ILE A 187 -4.17 -11.84 20.66
N LEU A 188 -3.71 -10.59 20.80
CA LEU A 188 -2.37 -10.27 21.28
C LEU A 188 -2.16 -10.61 22.77
N GLU A 189 -3.23 -10.69 23.55
CA GLU A 189 -3.20 -11.07 24.97
C GLU A 189 -3.20 -12.58 25.19
N GLN A 190 -3.38 -13.40 24.13
CA GLN A 190 -3.39 -14.84 24.26
C GLN A 190 -1.98 -15.39 24.54
N GLU A 191 -1.93 -16.40 25.38
CA GLU A 191 -0.68 -17.14 25.64
C GLU A 191 -0.19 -17.83 24.35
N ASN A 192 1.14 -17.87 24.21
CA ASN A 192 1.75 -18.61 23.11
C ASN A 192 1.39 -20.11 23.24
N THR A 193 0.81 -20.67 22.21
CA THR A 193 0.35 -22.06 22.18
C THR A 193 1.47 -23.07 21.98
N GLY A 194 2.69 -22.61 21.66
CA GLY A 194 3.82 -23.44 21.26
C GLY A 194 3.63 -24.18 19.92
N LYS A 195 2.53 -23.93 19.22
CA LYS A 195 2.31 -24.51 17.90
C LYS A 195 3.19 -23.83 16.86
N THR A 196 3.87 -24.63 16.07
CA THR A 196 4.69 -24.14 14.96
C THR A 196 3.86 -23.98 13.69
N ALA A 197 4.17 -22.94 12.91
CA ALA A 197 3.56 -22.68 11.63
C ALA A 197 4.62 -22.36 10.57
N ALA A 198 4.43 -22.89 9.36
CA ALA A 198 5.21 -22.60 8.18
C ALA A 198 4.34 -21.87 7.15
N PHE A 199 4.87 -20.79 6.56
CA PHE A 199 4.28 -20.14 5.42
C PHE A 199 5.29 -20.15 4.27
N PHE A 200 5.00 -20.89 3.23
CA PHE A 200 5.92 -21.08 2.10
C PHE A 200 5.19 -21.29 0.78
N SER A 201 5.92 -21.12 -0.31
CA SER A 201 5.50 -21.52 -1.65
C SER A 201 6.64 -22.23 -2.37
N ILE A 202 6.28 -23.11 -3.31
CA ILE A 202 7.24 -23.81 -4.16
C ILE A 202 7.28 -23.14 -5.52
N THR A 203 8.46 -22.74 -5.95
CA THR A 203 8.67 -22.12 -7.27
C THR A 203 8.74 -23.20 -8.37
N THR A 204 8.58 -22.79 -9.62
CA THR A 204 8.72 -23.68 -10.79
C THR A 204 10.10 -24.34 -10.90
N ASN A 205 11.12 -23.77 -10.25
CA ASN A 205 12.48 -24.30 -10.21
C ASN A 205 12.75 -25.16 -8.96
N ASN A 206 11.70 -25.62 -8.28
CA ASN A 206 11.78 -26.43 -7.05
C ASN A 206 12.52 -25.74 -5.88
N LEU A 207 12.56 -24.41 -5.86
CA LEU A 207 13.01 -23.67 -4.68
C LEU A 207 11.83 -23.37 -3.78
N ILE A 208 12.05 -23.42 -2.49
CA ILE A 208 11.07 -23.04 -1.49
C ILE A 208 11.25 -21.55 -1.18
N THR A 209 10.19 -20.79 -1.33
CA THR A 209 10.17 -19.39 -0.91
C THR A 209 9.49 -19.29 0.45
N VAL A 210 10.21 -18.81 1.45
CA VAL A 210 9.70 -18.57 2.82
C VAL A 210 9.75 -17.07 3.13
N ARG A 211 8.97 -16.63 4.11
CA ARG A 211 9.01 -15.26 4.60
C ARG A 211 10.16 -15.08 5.59
N ARG A 212 10.76 -13.88 5.59
CA ARG A 212 11.71 -13.50 6.65
C ARG A 212 10.97 -13.28 7.97
N THR A 213 11.67 -13.41 9.08
CA THR A 213 11.12 -13.14 10.42
C THR A 213 10.58 -11.72 10.56
N SER A 214 11.21 -10.75 9.89
CA SER A 214 10.78 -9.35 9.86
C SER A 214 9.57 -9.09 8.94
N ASP A 215 9.14 -10.06 8.15
CA ASP A 215 7.95 -9.92 7.29
C ASP A 215 6.68 -9.98 8.13
N TYR A 216 5.68 -9.19 7.75
CA TYR A 216 4.41 -9.11 8.46
C TYR A 216 3.68 -10.45 8.60
N VAL A 217 3.86 -11.39 7.66
CA VAL A 217 3.24 -12.73 7.75
C VAL A 217 3.83 -13.54 8.90
N ALA A 218 5.17 -13.51 9.07
CA ALA A 218 5.84 -14.13 10.21
C ALA A 218 5.38 -13.49 11.53
N GLN A 219 5.26 -12.16 11.57
CA GLN A 219 4.72 -11.42 12.72
C GLN A 219 3.28 -11.84 13.04
N MET A 220 2.43 -12.05 12.03
CA MET A 220 1.05 -12.53 12.24
C MET A 220 0.99 -13.90 12.90
N VAL A 221 1.95 -14.80 12.60
CA VAL A 221 2.04 -16.10 13.29
C VAL A 221 2.31 -15.89 14.79
N GLY A 222 3.26 -15.02 15.12
CA GLY A 222 3.55 -14.65 16.51
C GLY A 222 2.36 -14.00 17.22
N MET A 223 1.70 -13.04 16.56
CA MET A 223 0.50 -12.37 17.07
C MET A 223 -0.64 -13.36 17.38
N ALA A 224 -0.77 -14.42 16.60
CA ALA A 224 -1.75 -15.48 16.82
C ALA A 224 -1.31 -16.51 17.89
N GLY A 225 -0.22 -16.27 18.62
CA GLY A 225 0.30 -17.17 19.65
C GLY A 225 0.98 -18.41 19.06
N GLY A 226 1.45 -18.38 17.82
CA GLY A 226 2.24 -19.43 17.19
C GLY A 226 3.73 -19.13 17.18
N VAL A 227 4.53 -20.10 16.73
CA VAL A 227 5.95 -19.97 16.47
C VAL A 227 6.20 -20.18 14.97
N TYR A 228 6.81 -19.19 14.34
CA TYR A 228 7.20 -19.30 12.93
C TYR A 228 8.47 -20.13 12.81
N ILE A 229 8.42 -21.24 12.04
CA ILE A 229 9.52 -22.24 12.06
C ILE A 229 10.81 -21.76 11.37
N PHE A 230 10.77 -20.66 10.62
CA PHE A 230 11.93 -20.11 9.92
C PHE A 230 12.52 -18.89 10.63
N ASP A 231 12.36 -18.81 11.96
CA ASP A 231 12.79 -17.68 12.77
C ASP A 231 14.32 -17.51 12.79
N ASP A 232 15.06 -18.61 12.67
CA ASP A 232 16.53 -18.65 12.70
C ASP A 232 17.18 -18.40 11.32
N LEU A 233 16.41 -18.16 10.28
CA LEU A 233 16.96 -17.89 8.95
C LEU A 233 17.42 -16.43 8.86
N GLU A 234 18.55 -16.13 9.51
CA GLU A 234 19.29 -14.89 9.32
C GLU A 234 19.97 -14.92 7.95
N GLY A 235 19.54 -14.11 7.05
CA GLY A 235 20.25 -13.76 5.81
C GLY A 235 20.54 -12.28 5.82
N GLU A 236 21.58 -11.87 5.05
CA GLU A 236 21.96 -10.47 4.88
C GLU A 236 20.74 -9.55 4.83
N THR A 237 20.86 -8.39 5.45
CA THR A 237 19.89 -7.27 5.48
C THR A 237 19.53 -6.83 4.04
N SER A 238 18.74 -7.64 3.35
CA SER A 238 18.19 -7.27 2.06
C SER A 238 16.77 -6.73 2.28
N ALA A 239 16.40 -5.73 1.50
CA ALA A 239 15.05 -5.17 1.47
C ALA A 239 13.97 -6.18 1.01
N GLN A 240 14.34 -7.44 0.78
CA GLN A 240 13.42 -8.49 0.33
C GLN A 240 12.73 -9.16 1.53
N SER A 241 11.41 -9.25 1.46
CA SER A 241 10.57 -9.91 2.48
C SER A 241 10.64 -11.44 2.46
N THR A 242 11.34 -12.04 1.48
CA THR A 242 11.39 -13.47 1.27
C THR A 242 12.80 -14.00 1.12
N ILE A 243 12.98 -15.30 1.44
CA ILE A 243 14.22 -16.06 1.22
C ILE A 243 13.87 -17.27 0.34
N LYS A 244 14.76 -17.61 -0.58
CA LYS A 244 14.67 -18.84 -1.38
C LYS A 244 15.60 -19.89 -0.80
N LEU A 245 15.04 -21.04 -0.47
CA LEU A 245 15.76 -22.18 0.10
C LEU A 245 15.77 -23.36 -0.90
N PRO A 246 16.87 -24.09 -1.02
CA PRO A 246 16.86 -25.40 -1.65
C PRO A 246 15.92 -26.36 -0.92
N LEU A 247 15.38 -27.32 -1.65
CA LEU A 247 14.42 -28.29 -1.09
C LEU A 247 15.06 -29.11 0.06
N GLU A 248 16.34 -29.43 -0.06
CA GLU A 248 17.10 -30.16 0.95
C GLU A 248 17.20 -29.39 2.27
N THR A 249 17.42 -28.09 2.20
CA THR A 249 17.49 -27.21 3.39
C THR A 249 16.12 -27.08 4.06
N PHE A 250 15.05 -27.16 3.29
CA PHE A 250 13.68 -27.08 3.83
C PHE A 250 13.28 -28.34 4.63
N TYR A 251 13.82 -29.51 4.27
CA TYR A 251 13.54 -30.79 4.96
C TYR A 251 14.53 -31.11 6.08
N ALA A 252 15.59 -30.36 6.23
CA ALA A 252 16.59 -30.54 7.28
C ALA A 252 16.15 -29.92 8.62
#